data_e5f29824df46e6b81aa5b251165389f5
#
_entry.id   e5f29824df46e6b81aa5b251165389f5
#
_cell.length_a   1.000
_cell.length_b   1.000
_cell.length_c   1.000
_cell.angle_alpha   90.00
_cell.angle_beta   90.00
_cell.angle_gamma   90.00
#
_symmetry.space_group_name_H-M   'P 1'
#
loop_
_entity.id
_entity.type
_entity.pdbx_description
1 polymer ?
#
loop_
_entity_poly.entity_id
_entity_poly.type
_entity_poly.pdbx_seq_one_letter_code
_entity_poly.pdbx_strand_id
1 'polypeptide(L)'
;MRHRKAGRQLRRTSEQKLALMRNLASSLIEHGAIETTEAKAKELRPFVEKLITKAKSGTLHARRLAVRHVQKREIADKLFQEIGPRFATRAGGYTRILKTGHRKGDGAEMARIELIES
;
A
#
# COMPACT_ATOMS: atom_id res chain seq x y z
N MET A 1 -15.23 -22.29 -1.95
CA MET A 1 -15.08 -21.72 -3.28
C MET A 1 -14.97 -20.21 -3.21
N ARG A 2 -14.08 -19.62 -3.97
CA ARG A 2 -13.76 -18.19 -3.87
C ARG A 2 -14.60 -17.31 -4.79
N HIS A 3 -15.88 -17.41 -4.71
CA HIS A 3 -16.73 -16.57 -5.55
C HIS A 3 -16.56 -15.10 -5.20
N ARG A 4 -16.34 -14.25 -6.19
CA ARG A 4 -16.30 -12.80 -6.08
C ARG A 4 -15.19 -12.23 -5.19
N LYS A 5 -14.16 -13.01 -4.91
CA LYS A 5 -12.99 -12.49 -4.22
C LYS A 5 -11.94 -12.06 -5.23
N ALA A 6 -11.56 -10.80 -5.18
CA ALA A 6 -10.46 -10.28 -5.98
C ALA A 6 -9.15 -10.45 -5.22
N GLY A 7 -8.04 -10.59 -5.95
CA GLY A 7 -6.71 -10.63 -5.40
C GLY A 7 -6.27 -11.99 -4.91
N ARG A 8 -5.07 -12.03 -4.37
CA ARG A 8 -4.40 -13.24 -3.90
C ARG A 8 -4.47 -13.34 -2.39
N GLN A 9 -4.68 -14.53 -1.87
CA GLN A 9 -4.65 -14.75 -0.42
C GLN A 9 -3.23 -14.85 0.13
N LEU A 10 -2.23 -15.06 -0.71
CA LEU A 10 -0.83 -15.17 -0.31
C LEU A 10 -0.60 -16.23 0.78
N ARG A 11 -1.33 -17.36 0.68
CA ARG A 11 -1.30 -18.48 1.63
C ARG A 11 -1.66 -18.06 3.05
N ARG A 12 -2.51 -17.04 3.21
CA ARG A 12 -2.89 -16.51 4.52
C ARG A 12 -4.41 -16.45 4.64
N THR A 13 -4.89 -16.42 5.87
CA THR A 13 -6.29 -16.13 6.14
C THR A 13 -6.59 -14.68 5.76
N SER A 14 -7.88 -14.34 5.62
CA SER A 14 -8.27 -12.97 5.31
C SER A 14 -7.76 -11.97 6.35
N GLU A 15 -7.79 -12.34 7.64
CA GLU A 15 -7.30 -11.49 8.71
C GLU A 15 -5.79 -11.31 8.64
N GLN A 16 -5.06 -12.39 8.37
CA GLN A 16 -3.61 -12.34 8.22
C GLN A 16 -3.21 -11.52 7.02
N LYS A 17 -3.92 -11.67 5.91
CA LYS A 17 -3.68 -10.88 4.71
C LYS A 17 -3.92 -9.40 4.97
N LEU A 18 -5.00 -9.06 5.65
CA LEU A 18 -5.31 -7.66 5.96
C LEU A 18 -4.23 -7.04 6.86
N ALA A 19 -3.78 -7.79 7.88
CA ALA A 19 -2.71 -7.33 8.76
C ALA A 19 -1.40 -7.12 7.97
N LEU A 20 -1.08 -8.03 7.05
CA LEU A 20 0.09 -7.89 6.19
C LEU A 20 -0.01 -6.63 5.33
N MET A 21 -1.15 -6.39 4.69
CA MET A 21 -1.34 -5.23 3.85
C MET A 21 -1.24 -3.92 4.63
N ARG A 22 -1.80 -3.88 5.84
CA ARG A 22 -1.69 -2.71 6.72
C ARG A 22 -0.24 -2.42 7.09
N ASN A 23 0.53 -3.45 7.43
CA ASN A 23 1.95 -3.31 7.77
C ASN A 23 2.75 -2.81 6.58
N LEU A 24 2.55 -3.41 5.42
CA LEU A 24 3.27 -3.01 4.21
C LEU A 24 2.90 -1.60 3.77
N ALA A 25 1.62 -1.25 3.83
CA ALA A 25 1.18 0.10 3.49
C ALA A 25 1.77 1.14 4.43
N SER A 26 1.80 0.86 5.73
CA SER A 26 2.40 1.74 6.72
C SER A 26 3.88 1.96 6.44
N SER A 27 4.61 0.89 6.12
CA SER A 27 6.02 0.99 5.78
C SER A 27 6.25 1.79 4.51
N LEU A 28 5.42 1.57 3.50
CA LEU A 28 5.53 2.30 2.23
C LEU A 28 5.30 3.80 2.43
N ILE A 29 4.28 4.16 3.19
CA ILE A 29 3.99 5.56 3.48
C ILE A 29 5.13 6.19 4.28
N GLU A 30 5.65 5.47 5.28
CA GLU A 30 6.72 5.96 6.12
C GLU A 30 8.02 6.18 5.36
N HIS A 31 8.40 5.24 4.51
CA HIS A 31 9.70 5.24 3.84
C HIS A 31 9.67 5.71 2.39
N GLY A 32 8.51 5.75 1.77
CA GLY A 32 8.37 6.13 0.37
C GLY A 32 8.62 5.01 -0.62
N ALA A 33 9.33 3.97 -0.21
CA ALA A 33 9.60 2.79 -1.02
C ALA A 33 9.95 1.62 -0.13
N ILE A 34 9.54 0.42 -0.54
CA ILE A 34 9.92 -0.81 0.17
C ILE A 34 10.23 -1.89 -0.86
N GLU A 35 11.07 -2.85 -0.46
CA GLU A 35 11.29 -4.05 -1.25
C GLU A 35 10.56 -5.22 -0.61
N THR A 36 9.85 -5.99 -1.43
CA THR A 36 9.12 -7.16 -0.97
C THR A 36 9.01 -8.14 -2.14
N THR A 37 8.28 -9.25 -1.97
CA THR A 37 8.03 -10.14 -3.10
C THR A 37 7.13 -9.46 -4.12
N GLU A 38 7.28 -9.81 -5.38
CA GLU A 38 6.46 -9.26 -6.45
C GLU A 38 4.96 -9.48 -6.19
N ALA A 39 4.60 -10.68 -5.71
CA ALA A 39 3.19 -10.99 -5.40
C ALA A 39 2.62 -10.05 -4.33
N LYS A 40 3.38 -9.79 -3.26
CA LYS A 40 2.94 -8.87 -2.21
C LYS A 40 2.86 -7.44 -2.72
N ALA A 41 3.81 -7.02 -3.54
CA ALA A 41 3.80 -5.67 -4.12
C ALA A 41 2.55 -5.45 -4.98
N LYS A 42 2.18 -6.43 -5.80
CA LYS A 42 1.00 -6.36 -6.65
C LYS A 42 -0.30 -6.31 -5.85
N GLU A 43 -0.37 -7.04 -4.73
CA GLU A 43 -1.54 -6.99 -3.86
C GLU A 43 -1.59 -5.69 -3.05
N LEU A 44 -0.44 -5.16 -2.67
CA LEU A 44 -0.36 -3.92 -1.91
C LEU A 44 -0.80 -2.70 -2.72
N ARG A 45 -0.50 -2.69 -4.01
CA ARG A 45 -0.75 -1.53 -4.87
C ARG A 45 -2.19 -1.01 -4.79
N PRO A 46 -3.23 -1.82 -5.04
CA PRO A 46 -4.60 -1.32 -4.94
C PRO A 46 -4.97 -0.89 -3.51
N PHE A 47 -4.44 -1.57 -2.51
CA PHE A 47 -4.70 -1.24 -1.12
C PHE A 47 -4.19 0.16 -0.76
N VAL A 48 -2.92 0.45 -1.08
CA VAL A 48 -2.33 1.73 -0.75
C VAL A 48 -2.87 2.86 -1.62
N GLU A 49 -3.21 2.57 -2.88
CA GLU A 49 -3.78 3.59 -3.76
C GLU A 49 -5.15 4.05 -3.30
N LYS A 50 -5.95 3.16 -2.73
CA LYS A 50 -7.22 3.54 -2.09
C LYS A 50 -7.00 4.46 -0.90
N LEU A 51 -5.97 4.20 -0.10
CA LEU A 51 -5.62 5.07 1.03
C LEU A 51 -5.23 6.47 0.55
N ILE A 52 -4.44 6.54 -0.50
CA ILE A 52 -4.02 7.83 -1.06
C ILE A 52 -5.21 8.60 -1.62
N THR A 53 -6.11 7.93 -2.30
CA THR A 53 -7.34 8.55 -2.80
C THR A 53 -8.17 9.15 -1.65
N LYS A 54 -8.30 8.44 -0.53
CA LYS A 54 -8.97 8.97 0.66
C LYS A 54 -8.24 10.19 1.22
N ALA A 55 -6.91 10.14 1.22
CA ALA A 55 -6.11 11.26 1.70
C ALA A 55 -6.28 12.51 0.84
N LYS A 56 -6.46 12.34 -0.45
CA LYS A 56 -6.71 13.44 -1.37
C LYS A 56 -8.02 14.16 -1.08
N SER A 57 -9.05 13.44 -0.63
CA SER A 57 -10.32 14.07 -0.28
C SER A 57 -10.20 14.95 0.96
N GLY A 58 -9.31 14.61 1.88
CA GLY A 58 -9.00 15.42 3.06
C GLY A 58 -10.12 15.55 4.08
N THR A 59 -11.23 14.84 3.92
CA THR A 59 -12.35 14.94 4.86
C THR A 59 -12.06 14.23 6.16
N LEU A 60 -12.74 14.66 7.24
CA LEU A 60 -12.63 13.99 8.53
C LEU A 60 -13.06 12.52 8.45
N HIS A 61 -14.12 12.25 7.70
CA HIS A 61 -14.62 10.88 7.51
C HIS A 61 -13.56 10.01 6.81
N ALA A 62 -12.95 10.51 5.73
CA ALA A 62 -11.89 9.80 5.01
C ALA A 62 -10.70 9.53 5.92
N ARG A 63 -10.31 10.50 6.75
CA ARG A 63 -9.23 10.33 7.71
C ARG A 63 -9.53 9.22 8.72
N ARG A 64 -10.75 9.19 9.25
CA ARG A 64 -11.16 8.14 10.19
C ARG A 64 -11.11 6.76 9.56
N LEU A 65 -11.52 6.63 8.30
CA LEU A 65 -11.45 5.38 7.58
C LEU A 65 -9.99 4.95 7.33
N ALA A 66 -9.14 5.89 6.95
CA ALA A 66 -7.73 5.60 6.67
C ALA A 66 -6.97 5.17 7.92
N VAL A 67 -7.24 5.78 9.06
CA VAL A 67 -6.59 5.45 10.34
C VAL A 67 -6.77 3.98 10.71
N ARG A 68 -7.86 3.36 10.29
CA ARG A 68 -8.10 1.93 10.52
C ARG A 68 -7.09 1.04 9.79
N HIS A 69 -6.47 1.56 8.73
CA HIS A 69 -5.58 0.80 7.85
C HIS A 69 -4.11 1.15 8.04
N VAL A 70 -3.80 2.13 8.87
CA VAL A 70 -2.42 2.45 9.24
C VAL A 70 -2.30 2.34 10.75
N GLN A 71 -1.16 1.86 11.22
CA GLN A 71 -1.02 1.47 12.63
C GLN A 71 -0.61 2.60 13.54
N LYS A 72 -0.04 3.66 12.99
CA LYS A 72 0.48 4.77 13.77
C LYS A 72 -0.14 6.07 13.32
N ARG A 73 -0.43 6.92 14.30
CA ARG A 73 -0.99 8.23 14.02
C ARG A 73 -0.07 9.08 13.16
N GLU A 74 1.25 8.98 13.37
CA GLU A 74 2.23 9.74 12.60
C GLU A 74 2.17 9.38 11.11
N ILE A 75 1.92 8.11 10.80
CA ILE A 75 1.79 7.66 9.42
C ILE A 75 0.51 8.21 8.80
N ALA A 76 -0.59 8.20 9.55
CA ALA A 76 -1.84 8.80 9.08
C ALA A 76 -1.68 10.30 8.84
N ASP A 77 -0.98 10.99 9.73
CA ASP A 77 -0.70 12.42 9.58
C ASP A 77 0.14 12.67 8.31
N LYS A 78 1.17 11.88 8.08
CA LYS A 78 1.98 12.00 6.87
C LYS A 78 1.16 11.77 5.61
N LEU A 79 0.29 10.76 5.64
CA LEU A 79 -0.57 10.44 4.52
C LEU A 79 -1.46 11.62 4.13
N PHE A 80 -2.07 12.28 5.11
CA PHE A 80 -3.00 13.37 4.86
C PHE A 80 -2.32 14.72 4.67
N GLN A 81 -1.16 14.96 5.30
CA GLN A 81 -0.47 16.26 5.23
C GLN A 81 0.52 16.35 4.08
N GLU A 82 1.15 15.23 3.69
CA GLU A 82 2.17 15.22 2.64
C GLU A 82 1.73 14.48 1.39
N ILE A 83 1.31 13.23 1.54
CA ILE A 83 1.10 12.35 0.39
C ILE A 83 -0.17 12.71 -0.36
N GLY A 84 -1.27 12.95 0.35
CA GLY A 84 -2.51 13.40 -0.27
C GLY A 84 -2.32 14.65 -1.13
N PRO A 85 -1.77 15.73 -0.55
CA PRO A 85 -1.49 16.94 -1.32
C PRO A 85 -0.53 16.73 -2.48
N ARG A 86 0.48 15.87 -2.32
CA ARG A 86 1.42 15.56 -3.42
C ARG A 86 0.71 15.06 -4.67
N PHE A 87 -0.34 14.28 -4.51
CA PHE A 87 -1.06 13.66 -5.60
C PHE A 87 -2.40 14.34 -5.92
N ALA A 88 -2.62 15.56 -5.43
CA ALA A 88 -3.89 16.24 -5.54
C ALA A 88 -4.41 16.34 -6.97
N THR A 89 -3.51 16.53 -7.94
CA THR A 89 -3.86 16.69 -9.35
C THR A 89 -3.74 15.39 -10.15
N ARG A 90 -3.36 14.29 -9.51
CA ARG A 90 -3.18 13.03 -10.20
C ARG A 90 -4.38 12.12 -9.98
N ALA A 91 -4.92 11.56 -11.04
CA ALA A 91 -6.17 10.80 -11.00
C ALA A 91 -5.98 9.32 -10.65
N GLY A 92 -4.80 8.91 -10.22
CA GLY A 92 -4.47 7.53 -9.90
C GLY A 92 -3.03 7.22 -10.28
N GLY A 93 -2.62 5.96 -10.14
CA GLY A 93 -1.26 5.58 -10.49
C GLY A 93 -0.22 6.23 -9.61
N TYR A 94 -0.44 6.19 -8.29
CA TYR A 94 0.46 6.84 -7.32
C TYR A 94 1.69 6.03 -6.98
N THR A 95 1.74 4.78 -7.40
CA THR A 95 2.82 3.86 -7.09
C THR A 95 3.43 3.27 -8.34
N ARG A 96 4.67 2.82 -8.22
CA ARG A 96 5.39 2.14 -9.28
C ARG A 96 6.02 0.88 -8.71
N ILE A 97 5.94 -0.22 -9.47
CA ILE A 97 6.53 -1.49 -9.09
C ILE A 97 7.67 -1.80 -10.07
N LEU A 98 8.85 -2.05 -9.53
CA LEU A 98 10.04 -2.38 -10.30
C LEU A 98 10.56 -3.74 -9.84
N LYS A 99 10.79 -4.65 -10.78
CA LYS A 99 11.38 -5.96 -10.45
C LYS A 99 12.83 -5.76 -10.06
N THR A 100 13.26 -6.40 -8.97
CA THR A 100 14.61 -6.25 -8.45
C THR A 100 15.45 -7.53 -8.53
N GLY A 101 14.85 -8.66 -8.92
CA GLY A 101 15.55 -9.92 -9.07
C GLY A 101 14.94 -11.02 -8.22
N HIS A 102 15.78 -11.97 -7.82
CA HIS A 102 15.37 -13.12 -7.03
C HIS A 102 16.05 -13.11 -5.68
N ARG A 103 15.32 -13.51 -4.66
CA ARG A 103 15.87 -13.59 -3.30
C ARG A 103 16.77 -14.81 -3.18
N LYS A 104 17.90 -14.63 -2.50
CA LYS A 104 18.77 -15.76 -2.18
C LYS A 104 18.02 -16.71 -1.22
N GLY A 105 18.23 -17.99 -1.41
CA GLY A 105 17.64 -19.04 -0.58
C GLY A 105 16.45 -19.68 -1.24
N ASP A 106 15.30 -19.00 -1.31
CA ASP A 106 14.08 -19.56 -1.89
C ASP A 106 13.81 -19.16 -3.33
N GLY A 107 14.60 -18.25 -3.90
CA GLY A 107 14.44 -17.82 -5.28
C GLY A 107 13.19 -16.97 -5.55
N ALA A 108 12.52 -16.47 -4.52
CA ALA A 108 11.33 -15.67 -4.71
C ALA A 108 11.62 -14.42 -5.57
N GLU A 109 10.72 -14.12 -6.49
CA GLU A 109 10.82 -12.91 -7.29
C GLU A 109 10.55 -11.70 -6.39
N MET A 110 11.50 -10.77 -6.38
CA MET A 110 11.44 -9.57 -5.56
C MET A 110 11.09 -8.35 -6.40
N ALA A 111 10.47 -7.38 -5.76
CA ALA A 111 10.11 -6.12 -6.40
C ALA A 111 10.20 -4.98 -5.41
N ARG A 112 10.48 -3.80 -5.93
CA ARG A 112 10.42 -2.57 -5.18
C ARG A 112 9.13 -1.86 -5.57
N ILE A 113 8.30 -1.55 -4.57
CA ILE A 113 7.14 -0.68 -4.77
C ILE A 113 7.48 0.67 -4.17
N GLU A 114 7.20 1.72 -4.90
CA GLU A 114 7.53 3.08 -4.46
C GLU A 114 6.42 4.05 -4.80
N LEU A 115 6.30 5.09 -3.97
CA LEU A 115 5.45 6.22 -4.27
C LEU A 115 6.17 7.08 -5.30
N ILE A 116 5.50 7.40 -6.38
CA ILE A 116 6.11 8.25 -7.40
C ILE A 116 6.10 9.70 -6.92
N GLU A 117 6.97 10.49 -7.46
CA GLU A 117 6.91 11.93 -7.25
C GLU A 117 5.84 12.51 -8.15
N SER A 118 5.09 13.48 -7.63
CA SER A 118 3.92 14.05 -8.30
C SER A 118 4.15 14.52 -9.73
#